data_e865a8fb88cba8cfb353899c4f3df0af
#
_entry.id   e865a8fb88cba8cfb353899c4f3df0af
#
_cell.length_a   1.000
_cell.length_b   1.000
_cell.length_c   1.000
_cell.angle_alpha   90.00
_cell.angle_beta   90.00
_cell.angle_gamma   90.00
#
_symmetry.space_group_name_H-M   'P 1'
#
loop_
_entity.id
_entity.type
_entity.pdbx_description
1 polymer ?
#
loop_
_entity_poly.entity_id
_entity_poly.type
_entity_poly.pdbx_seq_one_letter_code
_entity_poly.pdbx_strand_id
1 'polypeptide(L)'
;MASAGPAQSETIAALGERLRAARLGARLTPVQLAEVAGVSRAAIYRYEAGHPIRVDTLGRIADQLGVSIATLLGVEVEYVASSLAFFERMRQIEERADRISVMFGPISYLLTTDRYDDLLPVVLRESVPRDVPDRAEALAEVDRVVEVLLARKKAYRARRPNLVGLLSAAELEVFCTSGFVGSQDLAGDGERRRVARAELDHIIDMLESEPMGVQLGVLVDSMPGASFQIFRRADRAELAISPFRLGASANVRLGVATITSAPEAVAQHEAITEQLWKRSLKGRDAAKWLRGMLERVGHR
;
A
#
# COMPACT_ATOMS: atom_id res chain seq x y z
N MET A 1 20.83 -9.16 -33.95
CA MET A 1 20.10 -9.26 -32.67
C MET A 1 18.89 -8.31 -32.80
N ALA A 2 17.68 -8.87 -32.86
CA ALA A 2 16.46 -8.06 -32.96
C ALA A 2 16.28 -7.35 -31.60
N SER A 3 16.19 -6.01 -31.61
CA SER A 3 15.84 -5.22 -30.44
C SER A 3 14.40 -5.57 -30.03
N ALA A 4 14.19 -5.97 -28.78
CA ALA A 4 12.85 -6.20 -28.25
C ALA A 4 12.03 -4.92 -28.44
N GLY A 5 10.84 -5.05 -29.00
CA GLY A 5 9.93 -3.91 -29.16
C GLY A 5 9.55 -3.31 -27.79
N PRO A 6 9.11 -2.02 -27.74
CA PRO A 6 8.85 -1.31 -26.48
C PRO A 6 7.89 -2.07 -25.53
N ALA A 7 6.88 -2.73 -26.05
CA ALA A 7 5.94 -3.54 -25.25
C ALA A 7 6.59 -4.78 -24.63
N GLN A 8 7.53 -5.45 -25.31
CA GLN A 8 8.26 -6.59 -24.76
C GLN A 8 9.25 -6.15 -23.68
N SER A 9 9.91 -5.02 -23.86
CA SER A 9 10.83 -4.46 -22.85
C SER A 9 10.08 -4.12 -21.55
N GLU A 10 8.89 -3.57 -21.65
CA GLU A 10 8.06 -3.23 -20.49
C GLU A 10 7.53 -4.47 -19.75
N THR A 11 7.11 -5.50 -20.47
CA THR A 11 6.66 -6.78 -19.88
C THR A 11 7.79 -7.46 -19.12
N ILE A 12 9.01 -7.44 -19.65
CA ILE A 12 10.19 -8.06 -19.01
C ILE A 12 10.62 -7.25 -17.77
N ALA A 13 10.58 -5.92 -17.83
CA ALA A 13 10.85 -5.07 -16.67
C ALA A 13 9.84 -5.33 -15.54
N ALA A 14 8.57 -5.41 -15.86
CA ALA A 14 7.51 -5.71 -14.90
C ALA A 14 7.65 -7.12 -14.29
N LEU A 15 8.12 -8.11 -15.04
CA LEU A 15 8.47 -9.44 -14.53
C LEU A 15 9.58 -9.35 -13.48
N GLY A 16 10.65 -8.58 -13.74
CA GLY A 16 11.76 -8.42 -12.80
C GLY A 16 11.32 -7.79 -11.47
N GLU A 17 10.41 -6.83 -11.52
CA GLU A 17 9.84 -6.20 -10.33
C GLU A 17 9.00 -7.17 -9.49
N ARG A 18 8.15 -7.98 -10.13
CA ARG A 18 7.35 -9.00 -9.45
C ARG A 18 8.26 -10.06 -8.83
N LEU A 19 9.30 -10.48 -9.56
CA LEU A 19 10.31 -11.39 -9.04
C LEU A 19 10.97 -10.85 -7.78
N ARG A 20 11.40 -9.58 -7.78
CA ARG A 20 11.98 -8.94 -6.61
C ARG A 20 11.01 -8.88 -5.44
N ALA A 21 9.77 -8.48 -5.68
CA ALA A 21 8.75 -8.42 -4.63
C ALA A 21 8.47 -9.80 -4.04
N ALA A 22 8.31 -10.84 -4.89
CA ALA A 22 8.12 -12.22 -4.44
C ALA A 22 9.30 -12.73 -3.62
N ARG A 23 10.54 -12.46 -4.04
CA ARG A 23 11.75 -12.82 -3.27
C ARG A 23 11.78 -12.15 -1.90
N LEU A 24 11.45 -10.87 -1.82
CA LEU A 24 11.36 -10.15 -0.55
C LEU A 24 10.28 -10.77 0.36
N GLY A 25 9.12 -11.12 -0.23
CA GLY A 25 8.05 -11.81 0.47
C GLY A 25 8.43 -13.20 0.97
N ALA A 26 9.26 -13.92 0.22
CA ALA A 26 9.85 -15.21 0.62
C ALA A 26 11.03 -15.05 1.61
N ARG A 27 11.39 -13.82 2.00
CA ARG A 27 12.50 -13.48 2.92
C ARG A 27 13.88 -13.95 2.44
N LEU A 28 14.06 -14.09 1.13
CA LEU A 28 15.31 -14.54 0.54
C LEU A 28 16.18 -13.36 0.10
N THR A 29 17.48 -13.45 0.37
CA THR A 29 18.49 -12.61 -0.27
C THR A 29 18.69 -13.04 -1.73
N PRO A 30 19.22 -12.17 -2.61
CA PRO A 30 19.56 -12.58 -3.98
C PRO A 30 20.55 -13.76 -4.04
N VAL A 31 21.41 -13.90 -3.03
CA VAL A 31 22.35 -15.02 -2.92
C VAL A 31 21.61 -16.31 -2.63
N GLN A 32 20.75 -16.32 -1.62
CA GLN A 32 19.95 -17.48 -1.25
C GLN A 32 19.03 -17.94 -2.38
N LEU A 33 18.35 -17.01 -3.05
CA LEU A 33 17.51 -17.36 -4.21
C LEU A 33 18.36 -17.96 -5.35
N ALA A 34 19.53 -17.41 -5.61
CA ALA A 34 20.44 -17.91 -6.64
C ALA A 34 20.85 -19.37 -6.37
N GLU A 35 21.19 -19.67 -5.12
CA GLU A 35 21.59 -20.99 -4.67
C GLU A 35 20.48 -22.02 -4.85
N VAL A 36 19.27 -21.75 -4.32
CA VAL A 36 18.14 -22.69 -4.42
C VAL A 36 17.57 -22.82 -5.83
N ALA A 37 17.66 -21.78 -6.67
CA ALA A 37 17.21 -21.81 -8.05
C ALA A 37 18.27 -22.35 -9.03
N GLY A 38 19.49 -22.63 -8.56
CA GLY A 38 20.57 -23.16 -9.39
C GLY A 38 21.07 -22.19 -10.46
N VAL A 39 21.16 -20.89 -10.09
CA VAL A 39 21.67 -19.82 -10.97
C VAL A 39 22.75 -18.99 -10.25
N SER A 40 23.45 -18.13 -10.98
CA SER A 40 24.43 -17.24 -10.33
C SER A 40 23.71 -16.06 -9.65
N ARG A 41 24.33 -15.51 -8.57
CA ARG A 41 23.89 -14.25 -7.94
C ARG A 41 23.72 -13.12 -8.96
N ALA A 42 24.66 -12.98 -9.89
CA ALA A 42 24.61 -11.98 -10.94
C ALA A 42 23.40 -12.17 -11.87
N ALA A 43 22.96 -13.42 -12.09
CA ALA A 43 21.76 -13.70 -12.86
C ALA A 43 20.49 -13.17 -12.15
N ILE A 44 20.36 -13.37 -10.84
CA ILE A 44 19.21 -12.84 -10.07
C ILE A 44 19.14 -11.32 -10.17
N TYR A 45 20.25 -10.59 -9.97
CA TYR A 45 20.26 -9.13 -10.13
C TYR A 45 19.84 -8.69 -11.53
N ARG A 46 20.32 -9.36 -12.58
CA ARG A 46 19.93 -9.07 -13.96
C ARG A 46 18.44 -9.34 -14.18
N TYR A 47 17.91 -10.42 -13.67
CA TYR A 47 16.49 -10.76 -13.79
C TYR A 47 15.61 -9.74 -13.08
N GLU A 48 15.96 -9.33 -11.88
CA GLU A 48 15.26 -8.27 -11.15
C GLU A 48 15.37 -6.89 -11.83
N ALA A 49 16.44 -6.67 -12.61
CA ALA A 49 16.61 -5.48 -13.44
C ALA A 49 15.88 -5.55 -14.81
N GLY A 50 15.07 -6.59 -15.04
CA GLY A 50 14.29 -6.73 -16.27
C GLY A 50 15.07 -7.31 -17.45
N HIS A 51 16.02 -8.20 -17.21
CA HIS A 51 16.65 -8.97 -18.29
C HIS A 51 15.87 -10.26 -18.56
N PRO A 52 15.90 -10.78 -19.79
CA PRO A 52 15.20 -12.00 -20.16
C PRO A 52 15.58 -13.20 -19.29
N ILE A 53 14.57 -14.00 -18.94
CA ILE A 53 14.69 -15.24 -18.17
C ILE A 53 14.21 -16.39 -19.06
N ARG A 54 14.92 -17.50 -19.06
CA ARG A 54 14.45 -18.72 -19.72
C ARG A 54 13.28 -19.31 -18.94
N VAL A 55 12.28 -19.87 -19.64
CA VAL A 55 11.06 -20.40 -19.03
C VAL A 55 11.35 -21.48 -17.99
N ASP A 56 12.29 -22.37 -18.25
CA ASP A 56 12.71 -23.41 -17.30
C ASP A 56 13.33 -22.83 -16.01
N THR A 57 14.10 -21.78 -16.14
CA THR A 57 14.66 -21.05 -14.99
C THR A 57 13.59 -20.26 -14.23
N LEU A 58 12.67 -19.64 -14.97
CA LEU A 58 11.53 -18.92 -14.36
C LEU A 58 10.64 -19.88 -13.56
N GLY A 59 10.40 -21.10 -14.07
CA GLY A 59 9.67 -22.15 -13.36
C GLY A 59 10.33 -22.50 -12.03
N ARG A 60 11.63 -22.83 -12.04
CA ARG A 60 12.36 -23.13 -10.79
C ARG A 60 12.34 -21.99 -9.79
N ILE A 61 12.49 -20.76 -10.26
CA ILE A 61 12.42 -19.57 -9.40
C ILE A 61 11.01 -19.43 -8.80
N ALA A 62 9.96 -19.58 -9.61
CA ALA A 62 8.55 -19.51 -9.17
C ALA A 62 8.27 -20.55 -8.09
N ASP A 63 8.70 -21.80 -8.29
CA ASP A 63 8.55 -22.89 -7.32
C ASP A 63 9.23 -22.55 -5.97
N GLN A 64 10.45 -22.04 -6.01
CA GLN A 64 11.20 -21.63 -4.80
C GLN A 64 10.56 -20.44 -4.06
N LEU A 65 9.87 -19.58 -4.79
CA LEU A 65 9.18 -18.43 -4.23
C LEU A 65 7.75 -18.74 -3.79
N GLY A 66 7.24 -19.94 -4.09
CA GLY A 66 5.86 -20.34 -3.79
C GLY A 66 4.80 -19.54 -4.57
N VAL A 67 5.13 -19.08 -5.78
CA VAL A 67 4.22 -18.33 -6.66
C VAL A 67 4.07 -19.01 -8.02
N SER A 68 2.97 -18.73 -8.73
CA SER A 68 2.81 -19.24 -10.09
C SER A 68 3.64 -18.44 -11.10
N ILE A 69 3.99 -19.06 -12.23
CA ILE A 69 4.58 -18.35 -13.37
C ILE A 69 3.62 -17.25 -13.86
N ALA A 70 2.30 -17.51 -13.87
CA ALA A 70 1.27 -16.52 -14.24
C ALA A 70 1.32 -15.27 -13.36
N THR A 71 1.50 -15.45 -12.04
CA THR A 71 1.71 -14.35 -11.09
C THR A 71 2.96 -13.53 -11.44
N LEU A 72 4.09 -14.17 -11.72
CA LEU A 72 5.32 -13.47 -12.11
C LEU A 72 5.18 -12.75 -13.45
N LEU A 73 4.48 -13.35 -14.40
CA LEU A 73 4.18 -12.73 -15.69
C LEU A 73 3.13 -11.61 -15.60
N GLY A 74 2.31 -11.60 -14.54
CA GLY A 74 1.23 -10.62 -14.35
C GLY A 74 0.11 -10.75 -15.38
N VAL A 75 -0.16 -11.96 -15.83
CA VAL A 75 -1.17 -12.23 -16.87
C VAL A 75 -2.58 -12.36 -16.31
N GLU A 76 -2.72 -12.48 -14.98
CA GLU A 76 -4.03 -12.63 -14.31
C GLU A 76 -4.06 -11.75 -13.05
N VAL A 77 -4.17 -12.40 -11.89
CA VAL A 77 -4.19 -11.76 -10.58
C VAL A 77 -2.92 -12.16 -9.83
N GLU A 78 -2.21 -11.15 -9.33
CA GLU A 78 -1.10 -11.37 -8.39
C GLU A 78 -1.71 -11.57 -6.99
N TYR A 79 -1.53 -12.75 -6.38
CA TYR A 79 -1.87 -13.01 -4.99
C TYR A 79 -0.64 -12.79 -4.11
N VAL A 80 -0.73 -11.92 -3.13
CA VAL A 80 0.41 -11.48 -2.32
C VAL A 80 0.08 -11.65 -0.84
N ALA A 81 0.63 -12.69 -0.22
CA ALA A 81 0.41 -13.00 1.20
C ALA A 81 1.36 -12.26 2.15
N SER A 82 2.49 -11.75 1.66
CA SER A 82 3.45 -10.99 2.45
C SER A 82 3.19 -9.49 2.32
N SER A 83 3.04 -8.78 3.44
CA SER A 83 2.92 -7.32 3.44
C SER A 83 4.16 -6.63 2.87
N LEU A 84 5.36 -7.16 3.13
CA LEU A 84 6.60 -6.65 2.57
C LEU A 84 6.59 -6.70 1.04
N ALA A 85 6.20 -7.86 0.47
CA ALA A 85 6.04 -8.00 -0.97
C ALA A 85 4.97 -7.05 -1.51
N PHE A 86 3.83 -6.94 -0.82
CA PHE A 86 2.75 -6.05 -1.21
C PHE A 86 3.19 -4.58 -1.23
N PHE A 87 3.80 -4.08 -0.17
CA PHE A 87 4.21 -2.68 -0.11
C PHE A 87 5.36 -2.37 -1.08
N GLU A 88 6.26 -3.34 -1.36
CA GLU A 88 7.25 -3.19 -2.43
C GLU A 88 6.58 -3.12 -3.81
N ARG A 89 5.54 -3.96 -4.07
CA ARG A 89 4.75 -3.84 -5.31
C ARG A 89 4.06 -2.49 -5.42
N MET A 90 3.48 -1.99 -4.33
CA MET A 90 2.88 -0.65 -4.31
C MET A 90 3.92 0.43 -4.67
N ARG A 91 5.12 0.38 -4.07
CA ARG A 91 6.20 1.31 -4.39
C ARG A 91 6.53 1.31 -5.89
N GLN A 92 6.69 0.13 -6.49
CA GLN A 92 7.01 -0.04 -7.91
C GLN A 92 5.91 0.52 -8.83
N ILE A 93 4.64 0.27 -8.49
CA ILE A 93 3.49 0.75 -9.27
C ILE A 93 3.32 2.26 -9.10
N GLU A 94 3.42 2.78 -7.88
CA GLU A 94 3.30 4.21 -7.54
C GLU A 94 4.37 5.06 -8.23
N GLU A 95 5.59 4.56 -8.36
CA GLU A 95 6.68 5.25 -9.06
C GLU A 95 6.39 5.53 -10.54
N ARG A 96 5.43 4.84 -11.13
CA ARG A 96 5.04 4.98 -12.53
C ARG A 96 3.66 5.56 -12.74
N ALA A 97 2.84 5.60 -11.69
CA ALA A 97 1.47 6.08 -11.79
C ALA A 97 1.42 7.59 -12.02
N ASP A 98 0.54 8.06 -12.91
CA ASP A 98 0.24 9.46 -13.13
C ASP A 98 -0.88 9.92 -12.18
N ARG A 99 -1.78 8.98 -11.82
CA ARG A 99 -2.84 9.19 -10.84
C ARG A 99 -2.99 7.96 -9.94
N ILE A 100 -3.14 8.23 -8.64
CA ILE A 100 -3.40 7.24 -7.60
C ILE A 100 -4.77 7.55 -6.99
N SER A 101 -5.71 6.60 -7.05
CA SER A 101 -6.99 6.69 -6.36
C SER A 101 -6.95 5.77 -5.14
N VAL A 102 -7.12 6.31 -3.94
CA VAL A 102 -7.07 5.57 -2.66
C VAL A 102 -8.46 5.57 -2.05
N MET A 103 -9.05 4.39 -1.94
CA MET A 103 -10.39 4.21 -1.42
C MET A 103 -10.32 3.48 -0.08
N PHE A 104 -10.84 4.16 0.94
CA PHE A 104 -11.02 3.64 2.29
C PHE A 104 -9.74 3.22 3.04
N GLY A 105 -9.54 3.88 4.06
CA GLY A 105 -8.56 3.83 5.11
C GLY A 105 -8.75 5.08 5.93
N PRO A 106 -8.33 5.16 7.17
CA PRO A 106 -8.47 6.40 7.92
C PRO A 106 -7.75 7.53 7.21
N ILE A 107 -6.56 7.27 6.68
CA ILE A 107 -5.73 8.23 5.95
C ILE A 107 -4.92 7.51 4.89
N SER A 108 -4.74 8.11 3.71
CA SER A 108 -3.72 7.64 2.77
C SER A 108 -2.33 7.84 3.37
N TYR A 109 -1.58 6.77 3.54
CA TYR A 109 -0.23 6.81 4.09
C TYR A 109 0.69 7.83 3.37
N LEU A 110 0.54 7.98 2.06
CA LEU A 110 1.34 8.90 1.26
C LEU A 110 1.16 10.37 1.64
N LEU A 111 0.03 10.71 2.26
CA LEU A 111 -0.34 12.07 2.68
C LEU A 111 -0.12 12.33 4.18
N THR A 112 0.28 11.34 4.97
CA THR A 112 0.50 11.52 6.42
C THR A 112 1.72 12.41 6.71
N THR A 113 1.76 12.97 7.92
CA THR A 113 2.85 13.84 8.37
C THR A 113 4.11 13.04 8.75
N ASP A 114 5.20 13.74 9.07
CA ASP A 114 6.43 13.09 9.55
C ASP A 114 6.23 12.52 10.97
N ARG A 115 5.36 13.13 11.80
CA ARG A 115 4.99 12.58 13.12
C ARG A 115 4.33 11.20 13.03
N TYR A 116 3.56 10.97 11.98
CA TYR A 116 3.03 9.64 11.70
C TYR A 116 4.15 8.64 11.45
N ASP A 117 5.15 9.03 10.66
CA ASP A 117 6.30 8.19 10.33
C ASP A 117 7.17 7.88 11.55
N ASP A 118 7.31 8.82 12.49
CA ASP A 118 8.05 8.61 13.74
C ASP A 118 7.39 7.55 14.65
N LEU A 119 6.05 7.52 14.67
CA LEU A 119 5.29 6.58 15.50
C LEU A 119 5.05 5.22 14.80
N LEU A 120 5.06 5.19 13.48
CA LEU A 120 4.74 4.02 12.67
C LEU A 120 5.55 2.76 13.04
N PRO A 121 6.90 2.81 13.21
CA PRO A 121 7.68 1.64 13.59
C PRO A 121 7.23 1.03 14.93
N VAL A 122 6.94 1.89 15.90
CA VAL A 122 6.48 1.46 17.24
C VAL A 122 5.15 0.74 17.13
N VAL A 123 4.18 1.34 16.44
CA VAL A 123 2.83 0.78 16.24
C VAL A 123 2.87 -0.56 15.51
N LEU A 124 3.66 -0.67 14.46
CA LEU A 124 3.76 -1.92 13.70
C LEU A 124 4.46 -3.02 14.50
N ARG A 125 5.46 -2.70 15.30
CA ARG A 125 6.12 -3.69 16.19
C ARG A 125 5.19 -4.17 17.30
N GLU A 126 4.32 -3.31 17.84
CA GLU A 126 3.29 -3.66 18.81
C GLU A 126 2.18 -4.54 18.23
N SER A 127 1.89 -4.41 16.94
CA SER A 127 0.92 -5.27 16.23
C SER A 127 1.38 -6.74 16.12
N VAL A 128 2.64 -7.04 16.45
CA VAL A 128 3.18 -8.41 16.51
C VAL A 128 2.85 -9.02 17.86
N PRO A 129 1.95 -10.04 17.94
CA PRO A 129 1.60 -10.69 19.20
C PRO A 129 2.82 -11.24 19.93
N ARG A 130 2.71 -11.33 21.27
CA ARG A 130 3.83 -11.76 22.11
C ARG A 130 4.13 -13.27 21.98
N ASP A 131 3.12 -14.05 21.62
CA ASP A 131 3.11 -15.50 21.53
C ASP A 131 3.41 -16.05 20.12
N VAL A 132 3.78 -15.18 19.18
CA VAL A 132 4.11 -15.63 17.83
C VAL A 132 5.43 -16.41 17.84
N PRO A 133 5.47 -17.59 17.22
CA PRO A 133 6.72 -18.29 16.94
C PRO A 133 7.67 -17.35 16.16
N ASP A 134 8.96 -17.43 16.48
CA ASP A 134 10.00 -16.61 15.83
C ASP A 134 9.70 -15.10 15.84
N ARG A 135 9.27 -14.58 16.99
CA ARG A 135 8.93 -13.17 17.16
C ARG A 135 10.05 -12.22 16.74
N ALA A 136 11.30 -12.62 16.94
CA ALA A 136 12.45 -11.81 16.50
C ALA A 136 12.48 -11.61 14.98
N GLU A 137 12.20 -12.66 14.22
CA GLU A 137 12.10 -12.59 12.77
C GLU A 137 10.87 -11.77 12.32
N ALA A 138 9.73 -11.95 12.98
CA ALA A 138 8.53 -11.15 12.70
C ALA A 138 8.77 -9.65 12.94
N LEU A 139 9.53 -9.28 13.96
CA LEU A 139 9.92 -7.89 14.21
C LEU A 139 10.90 -7.36 13.14
N ALA A 140 11.87 -8.18 12.71
CA ALA A 140 12.77 -7.81 11.62
C ALA A 140 12.03 -7.63 10.28
N GLU A 141 10.96 -8.39 10.04
CA GLU A 141 10.10 -8.18 8.87
C GLU A 141 9.35 -6.84 8.95
N VAL A 142 8.83 -6.50 10.12
CA VAL A 142 8.20 -5.20 10.37
C VAL A 142 9.18 -4.05 10.07
N ASP A 143 10.42 -4.15 10.50
CA ASP A 143 11.42 -3.11 10.24
C ASP A 143 11.65 -2.92 8.73
N ARG A 144 11.72 -4.03 7.95
CA ARG A 144 11.81 -3.98 6.49
C ARG A 144 10.55 -3.37 5.84
N VAL A 145 9.38 -3.67 6.38
CA VAL A 145 8.11 -3.04 5.93
C VAL A 145 8.16 -1.54 6.13
N VAL A 146 8.63 -1.07 7.29
CA VAL A 146 8.80 0.36 7.58
C VAL A 146 9.75 1.02 6.57
N GLU A 147 10.89 0.40 6.25
CA GLU A 147 11.83 0.92 5.26
C GLU A 147 11.17 1.11 3.88
N VAL A 148 10.38 0.13 3.44
CA VAL A 148 9.65 0.20 2.16
C VAL A 148 8.59 1.28 2.20
N LEU A 149 7.86 1.42 3.31
CA LEU A 149 6.84 2.46 3.48
C LEU A 149 7.44 3.86 3.40
N LEU A 150 8.54 4.10 4.11
CA LEU A 150 9.26 5.38 4.05
C LEU A 150 9.79 5.68 2.64
N ALA A 151 10.30 4.66 1.94
CA ALA A 151 10.76 4.80 0.56
C ALA A 151 9.58 5.17 -0.39
N ARG A 152 8.39 4.57 -0.21
CA ARG A 152 7.17 4.91 -0.97
C ARG A 152 6.81 6.38 -0.78
N LYS A 153 6.74 6.85 0.47
CA LYS A 153 6.38 8.23 0.79
C LYS A 153 7.41 9.23 0.23
N LYS A 154 8.70 8.89 0.33
CA LYS A 154 9.78 9.69 -0.26
C LYS A 154 9.63 9.81 -1.79
N ALA A 155 9.36 8.71 -2.47
CA ALA A 155 9.13 8.68 -3.91
C ALA A 155 7.89 9.51 -4.31
N TYR A 156 6.78 9.38 -3.57
CA TYR A 156 5.58 10.19 -3.77
C TYR A 156 5.86 11.69 -3.62
N ARG A 157 6.56 12.10 -2.55
CA ARG A 157 6.91 13.51 -2.32
C ARG A 157 7.82 14.10 -3.40
N ALA A 158 8.69 13.29 -3.99
CA ALA A 158 9.57 13.72 -5.07
C ALA A 158 8.84 13.88 -6.40
N ARG A 159 7.92 12.97 -6.74
CA ARG A 159 7.26 12.93 -8.05
C ARG A 159 5.90 13.59 -8.06
N ARG A 160 5.16 13.55 -6.94
CA ARG A 160 3.83 14.13 -6.74
C ARG A 160 2.81 13.75 -7.84
N PRO A 161 2.56 12.46 -8.10
CA PRO A 161 1.44 12.07 -8.96
C PRO A 161 0.13 12.58 -8.38
N ASN A 162 -0.88 12.77 -9.23
CA ASN A 162 -2.20 13.17 -8.76
C ASN A 162 -2.77 12.12 -7.81
N LEU A 163 -3.27 12.53 -6.65
CA LEU A 163 -3.87 11.65 -5.66
C LEU A 163 -5.33 12.03 -5.41
N VAL A 164 -6.21 11.05 -5.55
CA VAL A 164 -7.63 11.17 -5.20
C VAL A 164 -7.88 10.24 -4.03
N GLY A 165 -8.24 10.77 -2.87
CA GLY A 165 -8.51 10.01 -1.65
C GLY A 165 -9.98 10.10 -1.24
N LEU A 166 -10.58 8.94 -0.94
CA LEU A 166 -11.91 8.85 -0.36
C LEU A 166 -11.80 8.28 1.05
N LEU A 167 -12.11 9.10 2.04
CA LEU A 167 -11.98 8.81 3.45
C LEU A 167 -13.30 8.39 4.06
N SER A 168 -13.31 7.43 4.97
CA SER A 168 -14.49 7.05 5.75
C SER A 168 -14.54 7.86 7.05
N ALA A 169 -15.62 8.60 7.27
CA ALA A 169 -15.84 9.34 8.50
C ALA A 169 -15.82 8.42 9.74
N ALA A 170 -16.41 7.22 9.63
CA ALA A 170 -16.42 6.24 10.72
C ALA A 170 -15.01 5.76 11.07
N GLU A 171 -14.15 5.47 10.07
CA GLU A 171 -12.76 5.08 10.34
C GLU A 171 -11.94 6.23 10.93
N LEU A 172 -12.18 7.47 10.50
CA LEU A 172 -11.55 8.65 11.08
C LEU A 172 -11.98 8.86 12.55
N GLU A 173 -13.25 8.66 12.89
CA GLU A 173 -13.74 8.73 14.27
C GLU A 173 -13.05 7.68 15.16
N VAL A 174 -12.97 6.43 14.69
CA VAL A 174 -12.25 5.35 15.39
C VAL A 174 -10.77 5.71 15.56
N PHE A 175 -10.12 6.23 14.51
CA PHE A 175 -8.72 6.62 14.56
C PHE A 175 -8.45 7.74 15.59
N CYS A 176 -9.32 8.76 15.68
CA CYS A 176 -9.19 9.83 16.67
C CYS A 176 -9.51 9.40 18.09
N THR A 177 -10.42 8.43 18.26
CA THR A 177 -10.85 7.93 19.58
C THR A 177 -9.84 6.96 20.17
N SER A 178 -9.42 5.97 19.38
CA SER A 178 -8.49 4.93 19.81
C SER A 178 -7.03 5.38 19.75
N GLY A 179 -6.71 6.31 18.86
CA GLY A 179 -5.35 6.71 18.54
C GLY A 179 -4.73 5.82 17.47
N PHE A 180 -3.47 6.08 17.17
CA PHE A 180 -2.65 5.27 16.28
C PHE A 180 -1.99 4.16 17.10
N VAL A 181 -2.57 2.97 17.11
CA VAL A 181 -2.17 1.86 17.98
C VAL A 181 -1.95 0.56 17.22
N GLY A 182 -0.95 -0.21 17.66
CA GLY A 182 -0.68 -1.56 17.17
C GLY A 182 -1.36 -2.65 18.00
N SER A 183 -1.76 -2.33 19.23
CA SER A 183 -2.47 -3.22 20.16
C SER A 183 -3.63 -2.48 20.82
N GLN A 184 -4.75 -3.16 21.01
CA GLN A 184 -5.94 -2.62 21.69
C GLN A 184 -5.66 -2.23 23.15
N ASP A 185 -4.69 -2.89 23.79
CA ASP A 185 -4.27 -2.58 25.17
C ASP A 185 -3.71 -1.14 25.31
N LEU A 186 -3.28 -0.54 24.20
CA LEU A 186 -2.74 0.80 24.13
C LEU A 186 -3.75 1.82 23.60
N ALA A 187 -4.97 1.38 23.27
CA ALA A 187 -6.04 2.27 22.85
C ALA A 187 -6.32 3.32 23.94
N GLY A 188 -6.45 4.56 23.50
CA GLY A 188 -6.70 5.67 24.42
C GLY A 188 -5.45 6.32 25.04
N ASP A 189 -4.23 5.86 24.73
CA ASP A 189 -3.00 6.55 25.08
C ASP A 189 -3.03 8.00 24.56
N GLY A 190 -2.73 8.96 25.47
CA GLY A 190 -2.87 10.39 25.18
C GLY A 190 -1.97 10.88 24.06
N GLU A 191 -0.75 10.31 23.90
CA GLU A 191 0.16 10.70 22.84
C GLU A 191 -0.33 10.18 21.48
N ARG A 192 -0.78 8.95 21.42
CA ARG A 192 -1.28 8.30 20.20
C ARG A 192 -2.54 8.96 19.68
N ARG A 193 -3.44 9.36 20.59
CA ARG A 193 -4.62 10.18 20.22
C ARG A 193 -4.23 11.57 19.74
N ARG A 194 -3.19 12.19 20.34
CA ARG A 194 -2.69 13.50 19.86
C ARG A 194 -2.12 13.39 18.45
N VAL A 195 -1.37 12.34 18.14
CA VAL A 195 -0.88 12.10 16.77
C VAL A 195 -2.06 11.88 15.81
N ALA A 196 -3.03 11.03 16.16
CA ALA A 196 -4.20 10.80 15.33
C ALA A 196 -5.01 12.08 15.06
N ARG A 197 -5.17 12.94 16.07
CA ARG A 197 -5.83 14.25 15.92
C ARG A 197 -5.04 15.20 15.03
N ALA A 198 -3.71 15.26 15.20
CA ALA A 198 -2.85 16.09 14.35
C ALA A 198 -2.90 15.65 12.87
N GLU A 199 -2.98 14.34 12.61
CA GLU A 199 -3.20 13.84 11.25
C GLU A 199 -4.57 14.27 10.69
N LEU A 200 -5.61 14.29 11.52
CA LEU A 200 -6.93 14.76 11.08
C LEU A 200 -6.94 16.27 10.83
N ASP A 201 -6.26 17.05 11.68
CA ASP A 201 -6.10 18.50 11.44
C ASP A 201 -5.36 18.74 10.13
N HIS A 202 -4.33 17.95 9.82
CA HIS A 202 -3.63 18.00 8.53
C HIS A 202 -4.54 17.66 7.34
N ILE A 203 -5.45 16.69 7.49
CA ILE A 203 -6.47 16.39 6.45
C ILE A 203 -7.42 17.58 6.27
N ILE A 204 -7.87 18.19 7.36
CA ILE A 204 -8.75 19.37 7.35
C ILE A 204 -8.07 20.52 6.59
N ASP A 205 -6.78 20.76 6.86
CA ASP A 205 -6.00 21.79 6.17
C ASP A 205 -5.89 21.49 4.67
N MET A 206 -5.68 20.23 4.28
CA MET A 206 -5.66 19.83 2.87
C MET A 206 -7.04 20.01 2.20
N LEU A 207 -8.13 19.70 2.90
CA LEU A 207 -9.48 19.93 2.39
C LEU A 207 -9.79 21.42 2.18
N GLU A 208 -9.27 22.30 3.01
CA GLU A 208 -9.49 23.74 2.91
C GLU A 208 -8.56 24.42 1.89
N SER A 209 -7.29 23.99 1.83
CA SER A 209 -6.29 24.57 0.94
C SER A 209 -6.34 24.02 -0.47
N GLU A 210 -6.96 22.83 -0.66
CA GLU A 210 -7.07 22.12 -1.95
C GLU A 210 -5.73 22.12 -2.72
N PRO A 211 -4.65 21.55 -2.15
CA PRO A 211 -3.34 21.62 -2.75
C PRO A 211 -3.33 20.95 -4.13
N MET A 212 -2.59 21.53 -5.07
CA MET A 212 -2.53 21.05 -6.45
C MET A 212 -2.13 19.56 -6.48
N GLY A 213 -2.88 18.77 -7.24
CA GLY A 213 -2.65 17.33 -7.39
C GLY A 213 -3.22 16.46 -6.26
N VAL A 214 -3.87 17.01 -5.25
CA VAL A 214 -4.53 16.26 -4.18
C VAL A 214 -6.01 16.60 -4.12
N GLN A 215 -6.86 15.59 -4.22
CA GLN A 215 -8.31 15.71 -4.08
C GLN A 215 -8.78 14.74 -2.99
N LEU A 216 -9.49 15.25 -1.99
CA LEU A 216 -10.01 14.46 -0.88
C LEU A 216 -11.53 14.58 -0.80
N GLY A 217 -12.18 13.45 -0.52
CA GLY A 217 -13.60 13.37 -0.21
C GLY A 217 -13.84 12.60 1.09
N VAL A 218 -14.86 12.97 1.84
CA VAL A 218 -15.26 12.32 3.09
C VAL A 218 -16.64 11.70 2.93
N LEU A 219 -16.73 10.40 3.11
CA LEU A 219 -17.98 9.64 3.16
C LEU A 219 -18.50 9.58 4.59
N VAL A 220 -19.71 10.06 4.80
CA VAL A 220 -20.33 10.15 6.13
C VAL A 220 -21.40 9.08 6.37
N ASP A 221 -21.88 8.42 5.32
CA ASP A 221 -23.07 7.57 5.33
C ASP A 221 -22.81 6.10 4.97
N SER A 222 -21.63 5.76 4.57
CA SER A 222 -21.31 4.38 4.22
C SER A 222 -19.84 4.05 4.46
N MET A 223 -19.59 2.79 4.82
CA MET A 223 -18.26 2.25 4.99
C MET A 223 -18.16 0.95 4.19
N PRO A 224 -17.45 0.96 3.07
CA PRO A 224 -17.18 -0.26 2.32
C PRO A 224 -16.31 -1.23 3.09
N GLY A 225 -16.56 -2.51 2.89
CA GLY A 225 -15.89 -3.59 3.62
C GLY A 225 -14.43 -3.83 3.22
N ALA A 226 -13.96 -3.28 2.10
CA ALA A 226 -12.59 -3.45 1.63
C ALA A 226 -11.99 -2.14 1.16
N SER A 227 -10.71 -1.93 1.48
CA SER A 227 -9.91 -0.85 0.92
C SER A 227 -9.26 -1.30 -0.39
N PHE A 228 -9.22 -0.39 -1.36
CA PHE A 228 -8.54 -0.64 -2.63
C PHE A 228 -7.86 0.62 -3.15
N GLN A 229 -6.94 0.42 -4.08
CA GLN A 229 -6.23 1.49 -4.76
C GLN A 229 -6.24 1.23 -6.25
N ILE A 230 -6.45 2.29 -7.04
CA ILE A 230 -6.35 2.23 -8.51
C ILE A 230 -5.21 3.14 -8.92
N PHE A 231 -4.28 2.58 -9.66
CA PHE A 231 -3.12 3.27 -10.21
C PHE A 231 -3.30 3.40 -11.71
N ARG A 232 -3.33 4.63 -12.20
CA ARG A 232 -3.54 4.90 -13.63
C ARG A 232 -2.28 5.50 -14.25
N ARG A 233 -1.91 4.95 -15.38
CA ARG A 233 -0.92 5.47 -16.32
C ARG A 233 -1.63 5.83 -17.64
N ALA A 234 -0.90 6.43 -18.58
CA ALA A 234 -1.46 6.81 -19.89
C ALA A 234 -2.03 5.60 -20.66
N ASP A 235 -1.42 4.42 -20.54
CA ASP A 235 -1.68 3.22 -21.33
C ASP A 235 -2.42 2.11 -20.58
N ARG A 236 -2.42 2.13 -19.23
CA ARG A 236 -3.04 1.07 -18.42
C ARG A 236 -3.43 1.53 -17.02
N ALA A 237 -4.25 0.71 -16.36
CA ALA A 237 -4.54 0.85 -14.95
C ALA A 237 -4.30 -0.47 -14.20
N GLU A 238 -3.96 -0.37 -12.93
CA GLU A 238 -3.77 -1.49 -12.01
C GLU A 238 -4.64 -1.26 -10.78
N LEU A 239 -5.29 -2.32 -10.31
CA LEU A 239 -6.11 -2.34 -9.10
C LEU A 239 -5.41 -3.16 -8.05
N ALA A 240 -5.26 -2.63 -6.84
CA ALA A 240 -4.79 -3.36 -5.68
C ALA A 240 -5.86 -3.37 -4.59
N ILE A 241 -6.20 -4.57 -4.09
CA ILE A 241 -7.11 -4.76 -2.95
C ILE A 241 -6.28 -5.39 -1.84
N SER A 242 -6.34 -4.85 -0.62
CA SER A 242 -5.44 -5.27 0.43
C SER A 242 -6.11 -5.39 1.80
N PRO A 243 -5.83 -6.48 2.55
CA PRO A 243 -6.16 -6.60 3.95
C PRO A 243 -5.14 -5.90 4.86
N PHE A 244 -3.99 -5.49 4.32
CA PHE A 244 -2.94 -4.82 5.10
C PHE A 244 -3.33 -3.38 5.39
N ARG A 245 -3.27 -2.98 6.65
CA ARG A 245 -3.74 -1.70 7.16
C ARG A 245 -2.66 -1.03 8.03
N LEU A 246 -2.60 0.30 7.95
CA LEU A 246 -1.68 1.14 8.69
C LEU A 246 -2.39 2.14 9.62
N GLY A 247 -3.70 2.02 9.78
CA GLY A 247 -4.53 2.96 10.54
C GLY A 247 -4.67 2.61 12.02
N ALA A 248 -5.86 2.84 12.58
CA ALA A 248 -6.19 2.66 13.99
C ALA A 248 -5.90 1.24 14.52
N SER A 249 -5.98 0.23 13.66
CA SER A 249 -5.65 -1.16 13.97
C SER A 249 -4.73 -1.67 12.86
N ALA A 250 -3.43 -1.57 13.09
CA ALA A 250 -2.44 -1.99 12.11
C ALA A 250 -2.47 -3.50 11.87
N ASN A 251 -2.52 -3.90 10.62
CA ASN A 251 -2.37 -5.29 10.19
C ASN A 251 -1.37 -5.37 9.04
N VAL A 252 -0.15 -5.79 9.35
CA VAL A 252 0.90 -6.01 8.35
C VAL A 252 1.34 -7.48 8.29
N ARG A 253 0.51 -8.40 8.81
CA ARG A 253 0.91 -9.80 8.94
C ARG A 253 -0.06 -10.81 8.34
N LEU A 254 -1.36 -10.56 8.44
CA LEU A 254 -2.37 -11.56 8.11
C LEU A 254 -3.24 -11.12 6.93
N GLY A 255 -3.26 -11.95 5.91
CA GLY A 255 -4.14 -11.77 4.77
C GLY A 255 -3.44 -11.98 3.43
N VAL A 256 -4.23 -11.95 2.38
CA VAL A 256 -3.77 -12.05 1.00
C VAL A 256 -4.27 -10.83 0.25
N ALA A 257 -3.36 -10.01 -0.23
CA ALA A 257 -3.66 -8.92 -1.14
C ALA A 257 -3.76 -9.44 -2.58
N THR A 258 -4.51 -8.74 -3.41
CA THR A 258 -4.61 -9.02 -4.84
C THR A 258 -4.24 -7.78 -5.65
N ILE A 259 -3.49 -7.97 -6.74
CA ILE A 259 -3.15 -6.92 -7.69
C ILE A 259 -3.52 -7.43 -9.08
N THR A 260 -4.27 -6.65 -9.84
CA THR A 260 -4.70 -7.03 -11.19
C THR A 260 -4.76 -5.83 -12.12
N SER A 261 -4.54 -6.08 -13.41
CA SER A 261 -4.80 -5.14 -14.50
C SER A 261 -5.98 -5.58 -15.37
N ALA A 262 -6.78 -6.56 -14.92
CA ALA A 262 -7.97 -7.01 -15.64
C ALA A 262 -8.93 -5.83 -15.89
N PRO A 263 -9.25 -5.49 -17.16
CA PRO A 263 -10.01 -4.28 -17.49
C PRO A 263 -11.38 -4.21 -16.82
N GLU A 264 -12.08 -5.36 -16.71
CA GLU A 264 -13.37 -5.44 -16.07
C GLU A 264 -13.30 -5.19 -14.56
N ALA A 265 -12.27 -5.69 -13.88
CA ALA A 265 -12.08 -5.45 -12.45
C ALA A 265 -11.78 -3.97 -12.19
N VAL A 266 -10.90 -3.37 -12.99
CA VAL A 266 -10.58 -1.94 -12.90
C VAL A 266 -11.83 -1.10 -13.16
N ALA A 267 -12.56 -1.37 -14.24
CA ALA A 267 -13.75 -0.58 -14.62
C ALA A 267 -14.85 -0.62 -13.55
N GLN A 268 -15.10 -1.79 -12.94
CA GLN A 268 -16.09 -1.92 -11.86
C GLN A 268 -15.69 -1.11 -10.61
N HIS A 269 -14.41 -1.13 -10.22
CA HIS A 269 -13.94 -0.36 -9.08
C HIS A 269 -13.88 1.14 -9.37
N GLU A 270 -13.60 1.54 -10.61
CA GLU A 270 -13.71 2.94 -11.03
C GLU A 270 -15.16 3.44 -10.96
N ALA A 271 -16.13 2.64 -11.44
CA ALA A 271 -17.54 3.00 -11.36
C ALA A 271 -18.01 3.17 -9.90
N ILE A 272 -17.58 2.28 -8.99
CA ILE A 272 -17.83 2.42 -7.55
C ILE A 272 -17.18 3.70 -7.01
N THR A 273 -15.92 3.96 -7.37
CA THR A 273 -15.20 5.17 -6.97
C THR A 273 -15.94 6.44 -7.37
N GLU A 274 -16.45 6.51 -8.61
CA GLU A 274 -17.20 7.64 -9.11
C GLU A 274 -18.53 7.84 -8.36
N GLN A 275 -19.26 6.77 -8.07
CA GLN A 275 -20.51 6.82 -7.31
C GLN A 275 -20.26 7.36 -5.90
N LEU A 276 -19.25 6.86 -5.22
CA LEU A 276 -18.90 7.27 -3.87
C LEU A 276 -18.36 8.70 -3.84
N TRP A 277 -17.56 9.07 -4.85
CA TRP A 277 -17.06 10.43 -5.00
C TRP A 277 -18.19 11.45 -5.15
N LYS A 278 -19.25 11.15 -5.93
CA LYS A 278 -20.41 12.02 -6.07
C LYS A 278 -21.14 12.26 -4.74
N ARG A 279 -21.15 11.27 -3.85
CA ARG A 279 -21.83 11.31 -2.53
C ARG A 279 -20.97 11.93 -1.42
N SER A 280 -19.64 11.98 -1.60
CA SER A 280 -18.74 12.46 -0.57
C SER A 280 -18.81 13.98 -0.38
N LEU A 281 -18.61 14.43 0.85
CA LEU A 281 -18.34 15.82 1.17
C LEU A 281 -16.93 16.19 0.69
N LYS A 282 -16.71 17.43 0.25
CA LYS A 282 -15.44 17.92 -0.28
C LYS A 282 -15.13 19.32 0.24
N GLY A 283 -13.88 19.73 0.12
CA GLY A 283 -13.43 21.07 0.44
C GLY A 283 -13.92 21.54 1.82
N ARG A 284 -14.40 22.76 1.93
CA ARG A 284 -14.84 23.38 3.18
C ARG A 284 -15.99 22.65 3.87
N ASP A 285 -16.88 22.00 3.13
CA ASP A 285 -18.00 21.26 3.73
C ASP A 285 -17.50 20.00 4.46
N ALA A 286 -16.56 19.27 3.85
CA ALA A 286 -15.90 18.15 4.49
C ALA A 286 -15.10 18.60 5.71
N ALA A 287 -14.31 19.66 5.61
CA ALA A 287 -13.54 20.24 6.70
C ALA A 287 -14.41 20.64 7.89
N LYS A 288 -15.53 21.34 7.63
CA LYS A 288 -16.50 21.72 8.65
C LYS A 288 -17.10 20.50 9.35
N TRP A 289 -17.47 19.48 8.60
CA TRP A 289 -18.01 18.24 9.17
C TRP A 289 -17.00 17.54 10.08
N LEU A 290 -15.73 17.43 9.64
CA LEU A 290 -14.67 16.81 10.43
C LEU A 290 -14.35 17.59 11.70
N ARG A 291 -14.36 18.93 11.70
CA ARG A 291 -14.21 19.73 12.93
C ARG A 291 -15.34 19.43 13.93
N GLY A 292 -16.59 19.39 13.47
CA GLY A 292 -17.71 19.02 14.33
C GLY A 292 -17.60 17.60 14.88
N MET A 293 -17.00 16.67 14.14
CA MET A 293 -16.68 15.32 14.63
C MET A 293 -15.61 15.39 15.74
N LEU A 294 -14.51 16.14 15.55
CA LEU A 294 -13.44 16.29 16.54
C LEU A 294 -13.94 16.90 17.86
N GLU A 295 -14.85 17.89 17.80
CA GLU A 295 -15.48 18.47 18.98
C GLU A 295 -16.27 17.41 19.76
N ARG A 296 -17.10 16.59 19.07
CA ARG A 296 -17.86 15.51 19.71
C ARG A 296 -16.98 14.45 20.36
N VAL A 297 -15.86 14.08 19.71
CA VAL A 297 -14.88 13.11 20.24
C VAL A 297 -14.09 13.71 21.41
N GLY A 298 -13.83 15.00 21.39
CA GLY A 298 -13.10 15.70 22.45
C GLY A 298 -13.83 15.81 23.78
N HIS A 299 -15.16 15.69 23.76
CA HIS A 299 -16.03 15.71 24.96
C HIS A 299 -16.32 14.32 25.55
N ARG A 300 -15.84 13.24 24.94
CA ARG A 300 -15.93 11.85 25.44
C ARG A 300 -14.60 11.43 26.07
#